data_313c2e5dfeeb579043330df6c1d5ccc8
#
_entry.id   313c2e5dfeeb579043330df6c1d5ccc8
#
_cell.length_a   1.000
_cell.length_b   1.000
_cell.length_c   1.000
_cell.angle_alpha   90.00
_cell.angle_beta   90.00
_cell.angle_gamma   90.00
#
_symmetry.space_group_name_H-M   'P 1'
#
loop_
_entity.id
_entity.type
_entity.pdbx_description
1 polymer ?
#
loop_
_entity_poly.entity_id
_entity_poly.type
_entity_poly.pdbx_seq_one_letter_code
_entity_poly.pdbx_strand_id
1 'polypeptide(L)'
;NISRRPFIRRISNITITYDSGYNKTKRAIEIIKDILANTPEANLVEKKPPRVYFTEFNDTSLNIYMSYWVKPAEIWVYNEVNERVNMEILRKFDSEGIEFAFPTQTLYLKKDEQ
;
A
#
# COMPACT_ATOMS: atom_id res chain seq x y z
N ASN A 1 14.02 3.01 -21.02
CA ASN A 1 13.74 4.41 -21.29
C ASN A 1 12.31 4.75 -20.88
N ILE A 2 12.20 5.47 -19.77
CA ILE A 2 10.91 5.73 -19.18
C ILE A 2 10.02 6.56 -20.09
N SER A 3 10.59 7.49 -20.83
CA SER A 3 9.79 8.39 -21.65
C SER A 3 9.06 7.66 -22.79
N ARG A 4 9.44 6.44 -23.09
CA ARG A 4 8.79 5.68 -24.13
C ARG A 4 7.75 4.72 -23.63
N ARG A 5 7.61 4.59 -22.31
CA ARG A 5 6.63 3.68 -21.74
C ARG A 5 5.27 4.37 -21.67
N PRO A 6 4.21 3.64 -21.99
CA PRO A 6 2.88 4.24 -21.91
C PRO A 6 2.34 4.32 -20.48
N PHE A 7 3.01 3.73 -19.52
CA PHE A 7 2.55 3.73 -18.14
C PHE A 7 3.74 3.54 -17.19
N ILE A 8 3.51 3.85 -15.90
CA ILE A 8 4.52 3.68 -14.87
C ILE A 8 3.95 2.74 -13.81
N ARG A 9 4.71 1.72 -13.45
CA ARG A 9 4.27 0.75 -12.46
C ARG A 9 4.69 1.18 -11.05
N ARG A 10 3.79 1.03 -10.10
CA ARG A 10 4.12 1.19 -8.70
C ARG A 10 4.03 -0.15 -7.99
N ILE A 11 5.04 -0.46 -7.19
CA ILE A 11 5.03 -1.60 -6.29
C ILE A 11 5.26 -1.07 -4.90
N SER A 12 4.43 -1.46 -3.95
CA SER A 12 4.56 -1.00 -2.58
C SER A 12 4.20 -2.11 -1.62
N ASN A 13 4.85 -2.11 -0.48
CA ASN A 13 4.55 -3.05 0.59
C ASN A 13 4.03 -2.27 1.78
N ILE A 14 2.84 -2.65 2.25
CA ILE A 14 2.21 -2.02 3.39
C ILE A 14 2.26 -3.02 4.52
N THR A 15 2.83 -2.62 5.65
CA THR A 15 2.95 -3.52 6.80
C THR A 15 2.00 -3.08 7.89
N ILE A 16 1.27 -4.06 8.44
CA ILE A 16 0.36 -3.80 9.55
C ILE A 16 0.80 -4.65 10.73
N THR A 17 0.32 -4.28 11.92
CA THR A 17 0.75 -4.96 13.13
C THR A 17 0.32 -6.42 13.13
N TYR A 18 1.15 -7.25 13.72
CA TYR A 18 0.86 -8.68 13.83
C TYR A 18 -0.43 -8.91 14.61
N ASP A 19 -0.70 -8.04 15.58
CA ASP A 19 -1.90 -8.14 16.40
C ASP A 19 -3.19 -7.82 15.67
N SER A 20 -3.10 -7.34 14.44
CA SER A 20 -4.30 -7.05 13.65
C SER A 20 -5.17 -8.29 13.48
N GLY A 21 -4.54 -9.45 13.30
CA GLY A 21 -5.28 -10.70 13.18
C GLY A 21 -5.98 -10.86 11.84
N TYR A 22 -6.71 -11.96 11.74
CA TYR A 22 -7.32 -12.35 10.46
C TYR A 22 -8.31 -11.32 9.94
N ASN A 23 -9.24 -10.90 10.78
CA ASN A 23 -10.34 -10.04 10.31
C ASN A 23 -9.82 -8.68 9.85
N LYS A 24 -8.90 -8.06 10.59
CA LYS A 24 -8.37 -6.77 10.18
C LYS A 24 -7.47 -6.88 8.97
N THR A 25 -6.72 -7.97 8.86
CA THR A 25 -5.88 -8.17 7.68
C THR A 25 -6.75 -8.33 6.44
N LYS A 26 -7.80 -9.13 6.54
CA LYS A 26 -8.72 -9.29 5.42
C LYS A 26 -9.37 -7.96 5.05
N ARG A 27 -9.76 -7.21 6.05
CA ARG A 27 -10.39 -5.90 5.81
C ARG A 27 -9.40 -4.93 5.17
N ALA A 28 -8.14 -4.95 5.61
CA ALA A 28 -7.11 -4.09 5.03
C ALA A 28 -6.96 -4.36 3.54
N ILE A 29 -6.92 -5.63 3.16
CA ILE A 29 -6.81 -6.01 1.76
C ILE A 29 -8.01 -5.50 0.98
N GLU A 30 -9.21 -5.66 1.52
CA GLU A 30 -10.43 -5.20 0.86
C GLU A 30 -10.41 -3.69 0.67
N ILE A 31 -9.97 -2.96 1.68
CA ILE A 31 -9.89 -1.50 1.61
C ILE A 31 -8.96 -1.08 0.48
N ILE A 32 -7.78 -1.68 0.41
CA ILE A 32 -6.81 -1.30 -0.61
C ILE A 32 -7.34 -1.65 -2.00
N LYS A 33 -7.94 -2.82 -2.16
CA LYS A 33 -8.52 -3.20 -3.44
C LYS A 33 -9.59 -2.22 -3.88
N ASP A 34 -10.42 -1.80 -2.95
CA ASP A 34 -11.51 -0.87 -3.25
C ASP A 34 -10.96 0.49 -3.65
N ILE A 35 -9.96 0.97 -2.92
CA ILE A 35 -9.34 2.25 -3.26
C ILE A 35 -8.77 2.22 -4.67
N LEU A 36 -8.07 1.14 -5.01
CA LEU A 36 -7.46 1.03 -6.33
C LEU A 36 -8.51 0.88 -7.42
N ALA A 37 -9.61 0.18 -7.12
CA ALA A 37 -10.70 0.05 -8.09
C ALA A 37 -11.33 1.39 -8.41
N ASN A 38 -11.27 2.32 -7.45
CA ASN A 38 -11.86 3.65 -7.62
C ASN A 38 -10.84 4.70 -8.04
N THR A 39 -9.65 4.28 -8.45
CA THR A 39 -8.61 5.19 -8.94
C THR A 39 -8.55 5.06 -10.45
N PRO A 40 -9.12 6.02 -11.21
CA PRO A 40 -9.21 5.87 -12.66
C PRO A 40 -7.87 5.64 -13.34
N GLU A 41 -6.86 6.39 -12.92
CA GLU A 41 -5.55 6.31 -13.57
C GLU A 41 -4.88 4.96 -13.41
N ALA A 42 -5.32 4.16 -12.44
CA ALA A 42 -4.76 2.84 -12.19
C ALA A 42 -5.51 1.74 -12.93
N ASN A 43 -6.56 2.10 -13.67
CA ASN A 43 -7.41 1.14 -14.37
C ASN A 43 -7.45 1.39 -15.87
N LEU A 44 -6.50 2.15 -16.39
CA LEU A 44 -6.47 2.48 -17.81
C LEU A 44 -5.62 1.55 -18.64
N VAL A 45 -4.80 0.72 -17.99
CA VAL A 45 -3.91 -0.18 -18.72
C VAL A 45 -4.59 -1.54 -18.84
N GLU A 46 -4.93 -1.90 -20.07
CA GLU A 46 -5.63 -3.14 -20.35
C GLU A 46 -4.78 -4.34 -19.93
N LYS A 47 -5.40 -5.34 -19.35
CA LYS A 47 -4.74 -6.58 -18.93
C LYS A 47 -3.72 -6.41 -17.81
N LYS A 48 -3.70 -5.23 -17.18
CA LYS A 48 -2.81 -4.97 -16.05
C LYS A 48 -3.60 -4.34 -14.90
N PRO A 49 -4.54 -5.09 -14.32
CA PRO A 49 -5.35 -4.55 -13.23
C PRO A 49 -4.52 -4.38 -11.97
N PRO A 50 -4.96 -3.53 -11.05
CA PRO A 50 -4.32 -3.43 -9.75
C PRO A 50 -4.34 -4.76 -9.03
N ARG A 51 -3.28 -5.03 -8.25
CA ARG A 51 -3.17 -6.30 -7.53
C ARG A 51 -2.80 -6.03 -6.09
N VAL A 52 -3.46 -6.75 -5.18
CA VAL A 52 -3.24 -6.62 -3.74
C VAL A 52 -3.23 -8.02 -3.15
N TYR A 53 -2.16 -8.37 -2.45
CA TYR A 53 -2.03 -9.68 -1.84
C TYR A 53 -1.39 -9.59 -0.47
N PHE A 54 -1.80 -10.49 0.42
CA PHE A 54 -1.07 -10.71 1.66
C PHE A 54 0.04 -11.69 1.34
N THR A 55 1.27 -11.22 1.31
CA THR A 55 2.37 -12.01 0.76
C THR A 55 3.30 -12.61 1.78
N GLU A 56 3.39 -12.05 2.98
CA GLU A 56 4.45 -12.49 3.86
C GLU A 56 4.14 -12.25 5.32
N PHE A 57 4.57 -13.18 6.16
CA PHE A 57 4.63 -12.99 7.61
C PHE A 57 6.04 -12.51 7.92
N ASN A 58 6.15 -11.27 8.35
CA ASN A 58 7.44 -10.73 8.78
C ASN A 58 7.64 -11.05 10.26
N ASP A 59 8.81 -10.72 10.79
CA ASP A 59 9.09 -11.02 12.19
C ASP A 59 8.08 -10.40 13.14
N THR A 60 7.70 -9.16 12.88
CA THR A 60 6.80 -8.44 13.79
C THR A 60 5.64 -7.78 13.08
N SER A 61 5.39 -8.12 11.83
CA SER A 61 4.35 -7.47 11.05
C SER A 61 3.83 -8.41 9.98
N LEU A 62 2.72 -7.99 9.37
CA LEU A 62 2.11 -8.70 8.25
C LEU A 62 2.26 -7.83 7.01
N ASN A 63 2.72 -8.41 5.92
CA ASN A 63 3.04 -7.67 4.71
C ASN A 63 1.95 -7.79 3.66
N ILE A 64 1.45 -6.65 3.20
CA ILE A 64 0.48 -6.60 2.12
C ILE A 64 1.16 -5.98 0.91
N TYR A 65 1.21 -6.72 -0.18
CA TYR A 65 1.82 -6.31 -1.43
C TYR A 65 0.76 -5.59 -2.27
N MET A 66 1.14 -4.44 -2.83
CA MET A 66 0.25 -3.65 -3.68
C MET A 66 0.98 -3.25 -4.95
N SER A 67 0.32 -3.42 -6.09
CA SER A 67 0.92 -3.08 -7.37
C SER A 67 -0.15 -2.56 -8.32
N TYR A 68 0.17 -1.48 -9.05
CA TYR A 68 -0.71 -0.96 -10.10
C TYR A 68 0.09 -0.16 -11.11
N TRP A 69 -0.51 0.03 -12.27
CA TRP A 69 0.12 0.76 -13.37
C TRP A 69 -0.64 2.06 -13.57
N VAL A 70 0.09 3.18 -13.62
CA VAL A 70 -0.49 4.51 -13.76
C VAL A 70 -0.30 4.99 -15.19
N LYS A 71 -1.38 5.48 -15.78
CA LYS A 71 -1.40 6.07 -17.11
C LYS A 71 -2.08 7.43 -17.02
N PRO A 72 -1.53 8.49 -17.62
CA PRO A 72 -0.37 8.54 -18.51
C PRO A 72 0.96 8.42 -17.76
N ALA A 73 2.03 8.15 -18.50
CA ALA A 73 3.35 7.93 -17.93
C ALA A 73 4.06 9.25 -17.68
N GLU A 74 3.49 10.07 -16.81
CA GLU A 74 4.07 11.34 -16.40
C GLU A 74 4.37 11.31 -14.93
N ILE A 75 5.56 11.74 -14.56
CA ILE A 75 5.99 11.61 -13.18
C ILE A 75 5.11 12.40 -12.21
N TRP A 76 4.63 13.57 -12.62
CA TRP A 76 3.78 14.37 -11.75
C TRP A 76 2.40 13.74 -11.55
N VAL A 77 1.83 13.15 -12.61
CA VAL A 77 0.58 12.42 -12.49
C VAL A 77 0.77 11.21 -11.59
N TYR A 78 1.87 10.49 -11.81
CA TYR A 78 2.19 9.32 -11.01
C TYR A 78 2.26 9.66 -9.54
N ASN A 79 2.97 10.75 -9.20
CA ASN A 79 3.10 11.16 -7.81
C ASN A 79 1.77 11.57 -7.20
N GLU A 80 0.93 12.27 -7.98
CA GLU A 80 -0.39 12.68 -7.48
C GLU A 80 -1.29 11.48 -7.21
N VAL A 81 -1.25 10.51 -8.11
CA VAL A 81 -2.05 9.31 -7.93
C VAL A 81 -1.59 8.56 -6.69
N ASN A 82 -0.26 8.42 -6.53
CA ASN A 82 0.28 7.73 -5.38
C ASN A 82 -0.09 8.43 -4.08
N GLU A 83 -0.03 9.75 -4.06
CA GLU A 83 -0.40 10.50 -2.87
C GLU A 83 -1.88 10.29 -2.54
N ARG A 84 -2.73 10.36 -3.54
CA ARG A 84 -4.16 10.17 -3.33
C ARG A 84 -4.45 8.77 -2.79
N VAL A 85 -3.81 7.76 -3.36
CA VAL A 85 -3.98 6.39 -2.89
C VAL A 85 -3.49 6.25 -1.46
N ASN A 86 -2.31 6.79 -1.18
CA ASN A 86 -1.73 6.70 0.16
C ASN A 86 -2.62 7.38 1.20
N MET A 87 -3.14 8.56 0.89
CA MET A 87 -3.99 9.27 1.83
C MET A 87 -5.28 8.53 2.10
N GLU A 88 -5.85 7.90 1.06
CA GLU A 88 -7.07 7.12 1.27
C GLU A 88 -6.80 5.88 2.11
N ILE A 89 -5.67 5.22 1.91
CA ILE A 89 -5.31 4.08 2.73
C ILE A 89 -5.16 4.51 4.18
N LEU A 90 -4.43 5.59 4.40
CA LEU A 90 -4.22 6.10 5.74
C LEU A 90 -5.54 6.44 6.42
N ARG A 91 -6.42 7.14 5.70
CA ARG A 91 -7.70 7.56 6.25
C ARG A 91 -8.58 6.37 6.62
N LYS A 92 -8.67 5.40 5.70
CA LYS A 92 -9.55 4.27 5.95
C LYS A 92 -9.01 3.33 7.00
N PHE A 93 -7.70 3.12 7.02
CA PHE A 93 -7.10 2.29 8.06
C PHE A 93 -7.32 2.95 9.43
N ASP A 94 -7.13 4.26 9.49
CA ASP A 94 -7.33 4.97 10.73
C ASP A 94 -8.78 4.85 11.24
N SER A 95 -9.73 5.00 10.33
CA SER A 95 -11.14 4.95 10.72
C SER A 95 -11.58 3.54 11.17
N GLU A 96 -10.87 2.51 10.75
CA GLU A 96 -11.23 1.14 11.10
C GLU A 96 -10.29 0.52 12.11
N GLY A 97 -9.39 1.31 12.67
CA GLY A 97 -8.52 0.81 13.72
C GLY A 97 -7.46 -0.16 13.26
N ILE A 98 -7.06 -0.07 11.99
CA ILE A 98 -5.99 -0.91 11.47
C ILE A 98 -4.68 -0.14 11.61
N GLU A 99 -3.72 -0.71 12.33
CA GLU A 99 -2.48 -0.02 12.66
C GLU A 99 -1.35 -0.44 11.75
N PHE A 100 -0.57 0.54 11.28
CA PHE A 100 0.64 0.26 10.53
C PHE A 100 1.73 -0.21 11.48
N ALA A 101 2.59 -1.09 10.99
CA ALA A 101 3.69 -1.59 11.78
C ALA A 101 4.91 -0.66 11.64
N PHE A 102 5.62 -0.46 12.73
CA PHE A 102 6.81 0.39 12.74
C PHE A 102 8.06 -0.46 12.94
N PRO A 103 9.21 0.05 12.51
CA PRO A 103 10.47 -0.68 12.71
C PRO A 103 10.75 -0.96 14.18
N THR A 104 11.18 -2.17 14.46
CA THR A 104 11.41 -2.57 15.84
C THR A 104 12.68 -1.97 16.44
N GLN A 105 13.62 -1.55 15.59
CA GLN A 105 14.85 -0.95 16.10
C GLN A 105 14.59 0.27 16.96
N THR A 106 13.56 1.01 16.63
CA THR A 106 13.21 2.21 17.37
C THR A 106 12.91 1.88 18.83
N LEU A 107 12.26 0.76 19.06
CA LEU A 107 11.89 0.36 20.41
C LEU A 107 13.12 -0.03 21.22
N TYR A 108 14.07 -0.68 20.61
CA TYR A 108 15.30 -1.05 21.30
C TYR A 108 16.06 0.15 21.80
N LEU A 109 16.17 1.15 20.96
CA LEU A 109 16.90 2.35 21.35
C LEU A 109 16.28 3.00 22.58
N LYS A 110 14.98 3.03 22.64
CA LYS A 110 14.30 3.61 23.78
C LYS A 110 14.56 2.84 25.06
N LYS A 111 14.57 1.54 24.97
CA LYS A 111 14.78 0.71 26.13
C LYS A 111 16.18 0.86 26.66
N ASP A 112 17.15 0.95 25.78
CA ASP A 112 18.54 1.04 26.18
C ASP A 112 18.84 2.32 26.90
N GLU A 113 18.07 3.33 26.69
CA GLU A 113 18.27 4.61 27.36
C GLU A 113 17.85 4.58 28.82
N GLN A 114 17.18 3.54 29.21
CA GLN A 114 16.77 3.39 30.59
C GLN A 114 17.94 2.97 31.47
#